data_e6327747a91978dc484776dc61c08cc1
#
_entry.id   e6327747a91978dc484776dc61c08cc1
#
_cell.length_a   1.000
_cell.length_b   1.000
_cell.length_c   1.000
_cell.angle_alpha   90.00
_cell.angle_beta   90.00
_cell.angle_gamma   90.00
#
_symmetry.space_group_name_H-M   'P 1'
#
loop_
_entity.id
_entity.type
_entity.pdbx_description
1 polymer ?
#
loop_
_entity_poly.entity_id
_entity_poly.type
_entity_poly.pdbx_seq_one_letter_code
_entity_poly.pdbx_strand_id
1 'polypeptide(L)'
;MAYDHTQSVKEVLRHVLFRCGLSETLDVVRHWRGHYTKHTRERDMTGIFSQIYANGAWVMRENQDSLSGVGSTQVATRELSTQLSDFLREVGCRRLVDIGCGDFNWMRSVEGDFDYVGIDVVPKVIEENAAHHGNGRRRFLCADATRQLSVTGDVALCREVLFHLSFKDGLSLLRNVRSASFRYVLFTTDNAVWFNSDIRSGDFRRINLRRSPYGLPAPLRELADDKVSKGRVLGVWPGTALPG
;
A
#
# COMPACT_ATOMS: atom_id res chain seq x y z
N MET A 1 8.17 4.64 -26.56
CA MET A 1 8.25 3.41 -25.79
C MET A 1 6.90 2.71 -25.86
N ALA A 2 6.86 1.49 -26.41
CA ALA A 2 5.62 0.76 -26.59
C ALA A 2 5.01 0.48 -25.21
N TYR A 3 3.76 0.85 -25.04
CA TYR A 3 2.93 0.47 -23.92
C TYR A 3 2.87 -1.05 -23.87
N ASP A 4 3.17 -1.67 -22.73
CA ASP A 4 3.09 -3.13 -22.61
C ASP A 4 1.62 -3.58 -22.58
N HIS A 5 1.02 -3.67 -23.77
CA HIS A 5 -0.34 -4.17 -23.96
C HIS A 5 -0.53 -5.61 -23.46
N THR A 6 0.55 -6.39 -23.36
CA THR A 6 0.48 -7.79 -22.92
C THR A 6 0.14 -7.88 -21.43
N GLN A 7 0.58 -6.92 -20.63
CA GLN A 7 0.26 -6.87 -19.21
C GLN A 7 -1.23 -6.55 -18.98
N SER A 8 -1.79 -5.65 -19.78
CA SER A 8 -3.22 -5.29 -19.74
C SER A 8 -4.13 -6.47 -20.11
N VAL A 9 -3.79 -7.24 -21.13
CA VAL A 9 -4.56 -8.42 -21.53
C VAL A 9 -4.53 -9.50 -20.43
N LYS A 10 -3.37 -9.76 -19.81
CA LYS A 10 -3.25 -10.70 -18.68
C LYS A 10 -4.08 -10.27 -17.48
N GLU A 11 -4.12 -8.97 -17.17
CA GLU A 11 -4.92 -8.45 -16.07
C GLU A 11 -6.43 -8.56 -16.34
N VAL A 12 -6.89 -8.29 -17.56
CA VAL A 12 -8.29 -8.49 -17.96
C VAL A 12 -8.68 -9.96 -17.89
N LEU A 13 -7.87 -10.85 -18.45
CA LEU A 13 -8.11 -12.29 -18.38
C LEU A 13 -8.17 -12.79 -16.94
N ARG A 14 -7.25 -12.36 -16.10
CA ARG A 14 -7.24 -12.66 -14.66
C ARG A 14 -8.50 -12.18 -13.96
N HIS A 15 -8.97 -10.95 -14.27
CA HIS A 15 -10.21 -10.43 -13.71
C HIS A 15 -11.43 -11.27 -14.13
N VAL A 16 -11.55 -11.64 -15.40
CA VAL A 16 -12.62 -12.50 -15.91
C VAL A 16 -12.62 -13.85 -15.18
N LEU A 17 -11.46 -14.48 -15.07
CA LEU A 17 -11.31 -15.76 -14.39
C LEU A 17 -11.66 -15.66 -12.90
N PHE A 18 -11.26 -14.57 -12.24
CA PHE A 18 -11.62 -14.29 -10.85
C PHE A 18 -13.16 -14.15 -10.69
N ARG A 19 -13.80 -13.39 -11.58
CA ARG A 19 -15.27 -13.20 -11.59
C ARG A 19 -16.05 -14.49 -11.86
N CYS A 20 -15.48 -15.40 -12.66
CA CYS A 20 -16.07 -16.72 -12.95
C CYS A 20 -15.82 -17.77 -11.86
N GLY A 21 -15.18 -17.42 -10.74
CA GLY A 21 -14.85 -18.37 -9.67
C GLY A 21 -13.70 -19.33 -10.02
N LEU A 22 -12.99 -19.10 -11.12
CA LEU A 22 -11.89 -19.93 -11.61
C LEU A 22 -10.51 -19.51 -11.04
N SER A 23 -10.50 -18.65 -10.04
CA SER A 23 -9.26 -18.20 -9.38
C SER A 23 -8.47 -19.34 -8.74
N GLU A 24 -9.16 -20.37 -8.21
CA GLU A 24 -8.50 -21.56 -7.64
C GLU A 24 -7.79 -22.39 -8.71
N THR A 25 -8.36 -22.47 -9.91
CA THR A 25 -7.74 -23.14 -11.05
C THR A 25 -6.47 -22.42 -11.50
N LEU A 26 -6.46 -21.10 -11.45
CA LEU A 26 -5.26 -20.29 -11.73
C LEU A 26 -4.17 -20.52 -10.67
N ASP A 27 -4.54 -20.63 -9.39
CA ASP A 27 -3.59 -20.89 -8.33
C ASP A 27 -2.96 -22.29 -8.46
N VAL A 28 -3.73 -23.29 -8.89
CA VAL A 28 -3.22 -24.62 -9.24
C VAL A 28 -2.23 -24.57 -10.41
N VAL A 29 -2.54 -23.83 -11.48
CA VAL A 29 -1.65 -23.65 -12.64
C VAL A 29 -0.38 -22.87 -12.25
N ARG A 30 -0.49 -21.86 -11.40
CA ARG A 30 0.65 -21.10 -10.86
C ARG A 30 1.54 -21.98 -9.98
N HIS A 31 0.93 -22.82 -9.14
CA HIS A 31 1.64 -23.80 -8.33
C HIS A 31 2.44 -24.77 -9.19
N TRP A 32 1.83 -25.31 -10.24
CA TRP A 32 2.47 -26.19 -11.22
C TRP A 32 3.66 -25.54 -11.94
N ARG A 33 3.61 -24.21 -12.13
CA ARG A 33 4.69 -23.43 -12.76
C ARG A 33 5.73 -22.87 -11.76
N GLY A 34 5.69 -23.31 -10.50
CA GLY A 34 6.62 -22.85 -9.46
C GLY A 34 6.37 -21.43 -8.95
N HIS A 35 5.25 -20.80 -9.32
CA HIS A 35 4.86 -19.45 -8.86
C HIS A 35 3.94 -19.50 -7.64
N TYR A 36 4.09 -20.49 -6.80
CA TYR A 36 3.26 -20.67 -5.62
C TYR A 36 3.65 -19.71 -4.50
N THR A 37 2.70 -18.93 -4.05
CA THR A 37 2.81 -18.11 -2.86
C THR A 37 2.15 -18.83 -1.69
N LYS A 38 2.94 -19.25 -0.68
CA LYS A 38 2.47 -20.05 0.47
C LYS A 38 1.39 -19.34 1.30
N HIS A 39 1.31 -18.00 1.23
CA HIS A 39 0.32 -17.19 1.93
C HIS A 39 -1.12 -17.37 1.44
N THR A 40 -1.36 -18.02 0.30
CA THR A 40 -2.72 -18.27 -0.23
C THR A 40 -3.57 -19.19 0.63
N ARG A 41 -2.99 -19.89 1.62
CA ARG A 41 -3.71 -20.74 2.57
C ARG A 41 -4.29 -19.98 3.76
N GLU A 42 -3.71 -18.83 4.10
CA GLU A 42 -4.20 -18.01 5.19
C GLU A 42 -5.49 -17.26 4.77
N ARG A 43 -6.37 -17.04 5.73
CA ARG A 43 -7.68 -16.43 5.50
C ARG A 43 -7.82 -15.02 6.09
N ASP A 44 -6.97 -14.66 7.04
CA ASP A 44 -6.96 -13.33 7.63
C ASP A 44 -5.74 -12.53 7.22
N MET A 45 -5.84 -11.20 7.33
CA MET A 45 -4.78 -10.28 6.90
C MET A 45 -3.48 -10.51 7.66
N THR A 46 -3.55 -10.76 8.96
CA THR A 46 -2.38 -10.99 9.80
C THR A 46 -1.61 -12.21 9.34
N GLY A 47 -2.29 -13.34 9.12
CA GLY A 47 -1.67 -14.57 8.63
C GLY A 47 -1.07 -14.40 7.23
N ILE A 48 -1.82 -13.80 6.29
CA ILE A 48 -1.37 -13.55 4.91
C ILE A 48 -0.07 -12.75 4.90
N PHE A 49 -0.07 -11.57 5.53
CA PHE A 49 1.09 -10.67 5.45
C PHE A 49 2.25 -11.14 6.34
N SER A 50 1.98 -11.78 7.49
CA SER A 50 3.04 -12.41 8.30
C SER A 50 3.80 -13.49 7.54
N GLN A 51 3.11 -14.31 6.73
CA GLN A 51 3.76 -15.29 5.87
C GLN A 51 4.57 -14.66 4.74
N ILE A 52 4.09 -13.57 4.14
CA ILE A 52 4.83 -12.82 3.11
C ILE A 52 6.17 -12.33 3.67
N TYR A 53 6.18 -11.72 4.86
CA TYR A 53 7.39 -11.26 5.52
C TYR A 53 8.29 -12.43 5.93
N ALA A 54 7.74 -13.48 6.56
CA ALA A 54 8.50 -14.66 7.01
C ALA A 54 9.19 -15.40 5.85
N ASN A 55 8.57 -15.43 4.68
CA ASN A 55 9.12 -16.09 3.49
C ASN A 55 10.03 -15.18 2.66
N GLY A 56 10.20 -13.91 3.04
CA GLY A 56 10.96 -12.92 2.27
C GLY A 56 10.40 -12.71 0.84
N ALA A 57 9.09 -12.86 0.65
CA ALA A 57 8.48 -12.85 -0.69
C ALA A 57 8.66 -11.51 -1.43
N TRP A 58 8.92 -10.42 -0.72
CA TRP A 58 9.20 -9.09 -1.26
C TRP A 58 10.68 -8.75 -1.35
N VAL A 59 11.57 -9.61 -0.84
CA VAL A 59 13.02 -9.44 -0.97
C VAL A 59 13.46 -10.01 -2.30
N MET A 60 13.63 -9.14 -3.29
CA MET A 60 13.92 -9.52 -4.68
C MET A 60 15.40 -9.42 -5.04
N ARG A 61 16.22 -8.78 -4.20
CA ARG A 61 17.64 -8.54 -4.45
C ARG A 61 18.46 -8.88 -3.23
N GLU A 62 19.61 -9.48 -3.46
CA GLU A 62 20.64 -9.62 -2.44
C GLU A 62 21.04 -8.23 -1.94
N ASN A 63 21.18 -8.03 -0.63
CA ASN A 63 21.46 -6.74 0.02
C ASN A 63 20.36 -5.65 -0.16
N GLN A 64 19.10 -6.04 -0.35
CA GLN A 64 17.99 -5.10 -0.30
C GLN A 64 17.85 -4.53 1.12
N ASP A 65 17.80 -3.19 1.24
CA ASP A 65 17.74 -2.49 2.53
C ASP A 65 16.33 -2.42 3.16
N SER A 66 15.32 -3.05 2.54
CA SER A 66 13.94 -3.11 3.04
C SER A 66 13.35 -4.50 2.90
N LEU A 67 12.64 -4.97 3.93
CA LEU A 67 11.84 -6.19 3.90
C LEU A 67 10.46 -5.98 3.26
N SER A 68 10.03 -4.72 3.15
CA SER A 68 8.74 -4.31 2.56
C SER A 68 8.77 -4.16 1.03
N GLY A 69 9.81 -4.68 0.37
CA GLY A 69 9.92 -4.70 -1.08
C GLY A 69 10.83 -3.61 -1.66
N VAL A 70 11.16 -3.77 -2.95
CA VAL A 70 12.07 -2.84 -3.67
C VAL A 70 11.53 -1.40 -3.72
N GLY A 71 10.21 -1.24 -3.67
CA GLY A 71 9.55 0.06 -3.64
C GLY A 71 9.80 0.84 -2.35
N SER A 72 10.17 0.15 -1.26
CA SER A 72 10.43 0.74 0.06
C SER A 72 11.92 0.91 0.37
N THR A 73 12.81 0.73 -0.62
CA THR A 73 14.24 0.98 -0.48
C THR A 73 14.52 2.49 -0.43
N GLN A 74 15.60 2.88 0.27
CA GLN A 74 16.02 4.29 0.37
C GLN A 74 16.30 4.92 -1.00
N VAL A 75 16.88 4.14 -1.92
CA VAL A 75 17.17 4.60 -3.29
C VAL A 75 15.89 4.89 -4.07
N ALA A 76 14.90 3.98 -3.97
CA ALA A 76 13.63 4.12 -4.68
C ALA A 76 12.80 5.31 -4.18
N THR A 77 12.91 5.66 -2.90
CA THR A 77 12.03 6.62 -2.22
C THR A 77 12.68 7.97 -1.93
N ARG A 78 13.95 8.18 -2.28
CA ARG A 78 14.68 9.42 -1.97
C ARG A 78 13.93 10.69 -2.38
N GLU A 79 13.48 10.75 -3.62
CA GLU A 79 12.75 11.90 -4.16
C GLU A 79 11.37 12.05 -3.49
N LEU A 80 10.66 10.94 -3.32
CA LEU A 80 9.36 10.92 -2.65
C LEU A 80 9.47 11.40 -1.19
N SER A 81 10.51 10.98 -0.45
CA SER A 81 10.71 11.38 0.94
C SER A 81 10.89 12.90 1.07
N THR A 82 11.61 13.53 0.14
CA THR A 82 11.78 14.99 0.09
C THR A 82 10.43 15.67 -0.21
N GLN A 83 9.73 15.23 -1.27
CA GLN A 83 8.44 15.82 -1.64
C GLN A 83 7.38 15.65 -0.54
N LEU A 84 7.37 14.50 0.15
CA LEU A 84 6.47 14.26 1.28
C LEU A 84 6.79 15.16 2.46
N SER A 85 8.08 15.34 2.80
CA SER A 85 8.51 16.24 3.87
C SER A 85 8.06 17.68 3.61
N ASP A 86 8.22 18.15 2.37
CA ASP A 86 7.79 19.49 1.96
C ASP A 86 6.27 19.65 2.03
N PHE A 87 5.52 18.64 1.56
CA PHE A 87 4.06 18.63 1.64
C PHE A 87 3.58 18.66 3.11
N LEU A 88 4.13 17.82 3.98
CA LEU A 88 3.74 17.77 5.39
C LEU A 88 3.99 19.09 6.10
N ARG A 89 5.11 19.77 5.78
CA ARG A 89 5.44 21.10 6.29
C ARG A 89 4.48 22.16 5.77
N GLU A 90 4.18 22.15 4.46
CA GLU A 90 3.27 23.10 3.81
C GLU A 90 1.86 23.05 4.42
N VAL A 91 1.34 21.85 4.69
CA VAL A 91 -0.01 21.71 5.26
C VAL A 91 -0.04 21.83 6.79
N GLY A 92 1.10 22.04 7.44
CA GLY A 92 1.20 22.14 8.89
C GLY A 92 0.77 20.84 9.59
N CYS A 93 1.22 19.70 9.07
CA CYS A 93 0.92 18.39 9.66
C CYS A 93 1.52 18.28 11.06
N ARG A 94 0.70 18.02 12.06
CA ARG A 94 1.12 17.77 13.46
C ARG A 94 1.09 16.28 13.80
N ARG A 95 0.24 15.50 13.11
CA ARG A 95 0.21 14.04 13.27
C ARG A 95 0.00 13.37 11.94
N LEU A 96 0.99 12.54 11.56
CA LEU A 96 0.94 11.64 10.41
C LEU A 96 0.58 10.23 10.86
N VAL A 97 -0.42 9.63 10.22
CA VAL A 97 -0.79 8.21 10.39
C VAL A 97 -0.41 7.45 9.13
N ASP A 98 0.50 6.49 9.24
CA ASP A 98 1.00 5.67 8.14
C ASP A 98 0.40 4.27 8.21
N ILE A 99 -0.49 3.97 7.28
CA ILE A 99 -1.27 2.74 7.21
C ILE A 99 -0.57 1.75 6.28
N GLY A 100 -0.16 0.59 6.82
CA GLY A 100 0.74 -0.36 6.18
C GLY A 100 2.17 0.19 6.20
N CYS A 101 2.63 0.60 7.38
CA CYS A 101 3.94 1.26 7.54
C CYS A 101 5.13 0.36 7.20
N GLY A 102 4.92 -0.96 7.12
CA GLY A 102 5.97 -1.92 6.84
C GLY A 102 7.12 -1.82 7.84
N ASP A 103 8.34 -2.06 7.37
CA ASP A 103 9.57 -2.03 8.15
C ASP A 103 10.11 -0.61 8.45
N PHE A 104 9.32 0.42 8.23
CA PHE A 104 9.68 1.81 8.45
C PHE A 104 10.94 2.29 7.70
N ASN A 105 11.48 1.49 6.78
CA ASN A 105 12.77 1.77 6.14
C ASN A 105 12.81 3.13 5.43
N TRP A 106 11.84 3.41 4.55
CA TRP A 106 11.86 4.65 3.78
C TRP A 106 11.34 5.85 4.59
N MET A 107 10.35 5.62 5.46
CA MET A 107 9.75 6.68 6.29
C MET A 107 10.73 7.33 7.25
N ARG A 108 11.80 6.64 7.66
CA ARG A 108 12.85 7.23 8.51
C ARG A 108 13.57 8.42 7.88
N SER A 109 13.47 8.57 6.55
CA SER A 109 14.05 9.69 5.79
C SER A 109 13.08 10.84 5.55
N VAL A 110 11.84 10.72 6.00
CA VAL A 110 10.85 11.81 5.93
C VAL A 110 11.03 12.71 7.15
N GLU A 111 11.29 13.99 6.87
CA GLU A 111 11.57 15.01 7.88
C GLU A 111 10.36 15.89 8.15
N GLY A 112 10.21 16.35 9.38
CA GLY A 112 9.18 17.29 9.78
C GLY A 112 8.94 17.32 11.28
N ASP A 113 8.19 18.32 11.74
CA ASP A 113 7.81 18.48 13.13
C ASP A 113 6.41 17.90 13.38
N PHE A 114 6.28 16.58 13.29
CA PHE A 114 5.01 15.87 13.50
C PHE A 114 5.19 14.64 14.39
N ASP A 115 4.10 14.27 15.06
CA ASP A 115 3.96 12.95 15.68
C ASP A 115 3.67 11.91 14.60
N TYR A 116 4.29 10.75 14.70
CA TYR A 116 4.11 9.66 13.77
C TYR A 116 3.40 8.47 14.44
N VAL A 117 2.41 7.91 13.74
CA VAL A 117 1.75 6.66 14.11
C VAL A 117 1.81 5.70 12.94
N GLY A 118 2.70 4.70 13.00
CA GLY A 118 2.76 3.60 12.04
C GLY A 118 1.78 2.49 12.42
N ILE A 119 1.01 2.01 11.47
CA ILE A 119 0.06 0.91 11.63
C ILE A 119 0.41 -0.18 10.62
N ASP A 120 0.55 -1.40 11.09
CA ASP A 120 0.67 -2.58 10.23
C ASP A 120 -0.06 -3.77 10.85
N VAL A 121 -0.43 -4.73 10.01
CA VAL A 121 -1.13 -5.94 10.42
C VAL A 121 -0.19 -7.05 10.89
N VAL A 122 1.12 -6.89 10.67
CA VAL A 122 2.15 -7.89 10.99
C VAL A 122 2.77 -7.62 12.36
N PRO A 123 2.47 -8.43 13.39
CA PRO A 123 2.92 -8.17 14.77
C PRO A 123 4.44 -8.03 14.88
N LYS A 124 5.19 -8.94 14.26
CA LYS A 124 6.66 -8.96 14.31
C LYS A 124 7.27 -7.66 13.76
N VAL A 125 6.74 -7.15 12.65
CA VAL A 125 7.20 -5.88 12.04
C VAL A 125 6.96 -4.71 12.99
N ILE A 126 5.80 -4.69 13.64
CA ILE A 126 5.45 -3.64 14.61
C ILE A 126 6.32 -3.72 15.86
N GLU A 127 6.58 -4.91 16.39
CA GLU A 127 7.47 -5.11 17.54
C GLU A 127 8.90 -4.63 17.23
N GLU A 128 9.44 -4.99 16.07
CA GLU A 128 10.77 -4.56 15.62
C GLU A 128 10.83 -3.04 15.43
N ASN A 129 9.82 -2.44 14.79
CA ASN A 129 9.74 -1.01 14.61
C ASN A 129 9.63 -0.26 15.96
N ALA A 130 8.82 -0.76 16.88
CA ALA A 130 8.66 -0.14 18.20
C ALA A 130 9.98 -0.18 18.99
N ALA A 131 10.71 -1.31 18.93
CA ALA A 131 11.98 -1.49 19.62
C ALA A 131 13.10 -0.59 19.06
N HIS A 132 13.20 -0.45 17.72
CA HIS A 132 14.31 0.24 17.08
C HIS A 132 14.04 1.72 16.76
N HIS A 133 12.76 2.09 16.56
CA HIS A 133 12.35 3.40 16.06
C HIS A 133 11.35 4.12 16.96
N GLY A 134 10.75 3.41 17.94
CA GLY A 134 9.77 3.98 18.88
C GLY A 134 10.39 5.04 19.79
N ASN A 135 9.65 6.13 20.05
CA ASN A 135 10.04 7.18 21.00
C ASN A 135 8.79 7.97 21.44
N GLY A 136 8.97 9.07 22.17
CA GLY A 136 7.86 9.91 22.67
C GLY A 136 6.94 10.49 21.58
N ARG A 137 7.45 10.61 20.33
CA ARG A 137 6.70 11.16 19.18
C ARG A 137 6.42 10.13 18.09
N ARG A 138 6.96 8.93 18.19
CA ARG A 138 6.84 7.88 17.17
C ARG A 138 6.34 6.60 17.78
N ARG A 139 5.15 6.18 17.39
CA ARG A 139 4.48 4.98 17.89
C ARG A 139 4.13 4.03 16.76
N PHE A 140 4.10 2.74 17.07
CA PHE A 140 3.75 1.69 16.14
C PHE A 140 2.64 0.82 16.74
N LEU A 141 1.59 0.54 15.95
CA LEU A 141 0.38 -0.16 16.39
C LEU A 141 0.10 -1.34 15.46
N CYS A 142 -0.09 -2.51 16.04
CA CYS A 142 -0.52 -3.69 15.31
C CYS A 142 -2.05 -3.65 15.15
N ALA A 143 -2.53 -3.39 13.92
CA ALA A 143 -3.96 -3.35 13.65
C ALA A 143 -4.27 -3.62 12.16
N ASP A 144 -5.45 -4.21 11.92
CA ASP A 144 -6.01 -4.41 10.59
C ASP A 144 -6.91 -3.21 10.21
N ALA A 145 -6.36 -2.29 9.43
CA ALA A 145 -7.06 -1.08 8.99
C ALA A 145 -8.24 -1.38 8.03
N THR A 146 -8.35 -2.61 7.48
CA THR A 146 -9.52 -3.01 6.68
C THR A 146 -10.74 -3.30 7.55
N ARG A 147 -10.55 -3.61 8.84
CA ARG A 147 -11.62 -3.85 9.81
C ARG A 147 -11.99 -2.58 10.56
N GLN A 148 -10.99 -1.92 11.14
CA GLN A 148 -11.21 -0.71 11.94
C GLN A 148 -9.94 0.15 11.95
N LEU A 149 -10.13 1.48 11.96
CA LEU A 149 -9.08 2.45 12.16
C LEU A 149 -9.44 3.34 13.36
N SER A 150 -8.80 3.06 14.52
CA SER A 150 -9.10 3.74 15.79
C SER A 150 -8.08 4.83 16.13
N VAL A 151 -7.48 5.46 15.11
CA VAL A 151 -6.51 6.54 15.26
C VAL A 151 -6.93 7.74 14.44
N THR A 152 -6.56 8.91 14.91
CA THR A 152 -6.84 10.21 14.27
C THR A 152 -5.54 10.95 14.02
N GLY A 153 -5.54 11.81 13.01
CA GLY A 153 -4.40 12.67 12.67
C GLY A 153 -4.78 13.71 11.63
N ASP A 154 -3.83 14.51 11.21
CA ASP A 154 -4.03 15.51 10.16
C ASP A 154 -3.95 14.87 8.77
N VAL A 155 -3.01 13.94 8.61
CA VAL A 155 -2.68 13.30 7.34
C VAL A 155 -2.66 11.77 7.52
N ALA A 156 -3.36 11.04 6.64
CA ALA A 156 -3.20 9.60 6.49
C ALA A 156 -2.34 9.30 5.25
N LEU A 157 -1.33 8.48 5.43
CA LEU A 157 -0.51 7.92 4.38
C LEU A 157 -0.84 6.44 4.23
N CYS A 158 -1.02 5.97 3.00
CA CYS A 158 -1.24 4.55 2.71
C CYS A 158 -0.55 4.22 1.38
N ARG A 159 0.75 3.94 1.47
CA ARG A 159 1.60 3.73 0.31
C ARG A 159 1.75 2.24 -0.02
N GLU A 160 1.45 1.87 -1.26
CA GLU A 160 1.54 0.51 -1.82
C GLU A 160 0.63 -0.56 -1.17
N VAL A 161 -0.15 -0.25 -0.17
CA VAL A 161 -1.03 -1.22 0.52
C VAL A 161 -2.19 -1.70 -0.36
N LEU A 162 -2.91 -0.77 -1.00
CA LEU A 162 -4.07 -1.09 -1.84
C LEU A 162 -3.71 -1.98 -3.04
N PHE A 163 -2.45 -1.98 -3.46
CA PHE A 163 -1.94 -2.85 -4.53
C PHE A 163 -1.98 -4.33 -4.16
N HIS A 164 -2.03 -4.63 -2.85
CA HIS A 164 -2.04 -5.97 -2.28
C HIS A 164 -3.40 -6.41 -1.72
N LEU A 165 -4.43 -5.56 -1.78
CA LEU A 165 -5.75 -5.86 -1.23
C LEU A 165 -6.77 -6.18 -2.31
N SER A 166 -7.69 -7.11 -2.02
CA SER A 166 -8.89 -7.30 -2.84
C SER A 166 -9.69 -5.99 -2.96
N PHE A 167 -10.59 -5.87 -3.92
CA PHE A 167 -11.48 -4.70 -3.99
C PHE A 167 -12.32 -4.55 -2.73
N LYS A 168 -12.81 -5.67 -2.18
CA LYS A 168 -13.59 -5.68 -0.94
C LYS A 168 -12.82 -5.06 0.21
N ASP A 169 -11.60 -5.53 0.43
CA ASP A 169 -10.76 -5.10 1.55
C ASP A 169 -10.23 -3.68 1.33
N GLY A 170 -9.85 -3.35 0.09
CA GLY A 170 -9.42 -1.99 -0.28
C GLY A 170 -10.52 -0.96 -0.08
N LEU A 171 -11.78 -1.25 -0.48
CA LEU A 171 -12.91 -0.36 -0.25
C LEU A 171 -13.25 -0.25 1.25
N SER A 172 -13.10 -1.35 2.02
CA SER A 172 -13.28 -1.30 3.48
C SER A 172 -12.23 -0.41 4.14
N LEU A 173 -10.96 -0.51 3.72
CA LEU A 173 -9.90 0.38 4.19
C LEU A 173 -10.23 1.85 3.90
N LEU A 174 -10.65 2.18 2.66
CA LEU A 174 -11.00 3.56 2.31
C LEU A 174 -12.14 4.10 3.16
N ARG A 175 -13.21 3.30 3.44
CA ARG A 175 -14.31 3.69 4.33
C ARG A 175 -13.82 3.95 5.76
N ASN A 176 -12.94 3.10 6.28
CA ASN A 176 -12.38 3.28 7.62
C ASN A 176 -11.51 4.55 7.72
N VAL A 177 -10.70 4.83 6.69
CA VAL A 177 -9.92 6.07 6.58
C VAL A 177 -10.86 7.29 6.50
N ARG A 178 -11.94 7.18 5.72
CA ARG A 178 -12.97 8.24 5.63
C ARG A 178 -13.59 8.53 6.99
N SER A 179 -13.96 7.49 7.74
CA SER A 179 -14.58 7.61 9.06
C SER A 179 -13.65 8.23 10.10
N ALA A 180 -12.33 8.05 9.97
CA ALA A 180 -11.34 8.64 10.86
C ALA A 180 -11.09 10.15 10.61
N SER A 181 -11.72 10.73 9.57
CA SER A 181 -11.82 12.18 9.32
C SER A 181 -10.50 12.91 9.20
N PHE A 182 -9.53 12.34 8.48
CA PHE A 182 -8.27 13.04 8.16
C PHE A 182 -8.52 14.25 7.25
N ARG A 183 -7.72 15.30 7.43
CA ARG A 183 -7.74 16.47 6.55
C ARG A 183 -7.25 16.15 5.15
N TYR A 184 -6.15 15.40 5.05
CA TYR A 184 -5.59 14.90 3.80
C TYR A 184 -5.32 13.40 3.88
N VAL A 185 -5.46 12.74 2.74
CA VAL A 185 -5.15 11.32 2.58
C VAL A 185 -4.25 11.13 1.35
N LEU A 186 -3.22 10.33 1.52
CA LEU A 186 -2.25 10.03 0.48
C LEU A 186 -2.29 8.54 0.14
N PHE A 187 -2.54 8.22 -1.12
CA PHE A 187 -2.57 6.84 -1.60
C PHE A 187 -1.72 6.66 -2.85
N THR A 188 -1.05 5.51 -2.95
CA THR A 188 -0.43 5.12 -4.21
C THR A 188 -1.49 4.84 -5.26
N THR A 189 -1.31 5.42 -6.44
CA THR A 189 -2.11 5.19 -7.65
C THR A 189 -1.20 5.07 -8.86
N ASP A 190 -1.61 4.34 -9.88
CA ASP A 190 -0.83 4.19 -11.12
C ASP A 190 -1.65 4.71 -12.31
N ASN A 191 -1.27 5.88 -12.80
CA ASN A 191 -1.96 6.56 -13.90
C ASN A 191 -1.86 5.81 -15.24
N ALA A 192 -0.91 4.88 -15.38
CA ALA A 192 -0.79 4.03 -16.55
C ALA A 192 -1.82 2.89 -16.61
N VAL A 193 -2.51 2.61 -15.50
CA VAL A 193 -3.57 1.60 -15.43
C VAL A 193 -4.87 2.18 -15.93
N TRP A 194 -5.41 1.65 -17.02
CA TRP A 194 -6.68 2.08 -17.59
C TRP A 194 -7.88 1.25 -17.09
N PHE A 195 -7.63 0.06 -16.52
CA PHE A 195 -8.63 -0.86 -15.98
C PHE A 195 -8.12 -1.54 -14.72
N ASN A 196 -8.89 -1.53 -13.63
CA ASN A 196 -8.56 -2.23 -12.41
C ASN A 196 -9.08 -3.68 -12.45
N SER A 197 -8.23 -4.65 -12.12
CA SER A 197 -8.62 -6.03 -11.89
C SER A 197 -8.69 -6.36 -10.41
N ASP A 198 -9.56 -7.29 -10.01
CA ASP A 198 -9.58 -7.77 -8.64
C ASP A 198 -8.52 -8.85 -8.40
N ILE A 199 -8.14 -9.00 -7.13
CA ILE A 199 -7.19 -10.01 -6.65
C ILE A 199 -7.65 -10.56 -5.31
N ARG A 200 -7.04 -11.66 -4.84
CA ARG A 200 -7.06 -12.01 -3.43
C ARG A 200 -6.09 -11.11 -2.67
N SER A 201 -6.46 -10.71 -1.45
CA SER A 201 -5.53 -9.98 -0.58
C SER A 201 -4.27 -10.82 -0.32
N GLY A 202 -3.11 -10.17 -0.40
CA GLY A 202 -1.78 -10.80 -0.40
C GLY A 202 -1.16 -10.97 -1.80
N ASP A 203 -1.95 -10.95 -2.86
CA ASP A 203 -1.45 -10.87 -4.23
C ASP A 203 -0.99 -9.44 -4.57
N PHE A 204 -0.53 -9.22 -5.80
CA PHE A 204 -0.12 -7.90 -6.29
C PHE A 204 -0.80 -7.54 -7.60
N ARG A 205 -1.27 -6.30 -7.69
CA ARG A 205 -1.61 -5.62 -8.95
C ARG A 205 -1.44 -4.12 -8.82
N ARG A 206 -1.16 -3.45 -9.94
CA ARG A 206 -1.23 -1.99 -10.01
C ARG A 206 -2.68 -1.55 -10.11
N ILE A 207 -3.03 -0.44 -9.50
CA ILE A 207 -4.38 0.14 -9.53
C ILE A 207 -4.35 1.62 -9.87
N ASN A 208 -5.40 2.08 -10.53
CA ASN A 208 -5.70 3.49 -10.74
C ASN A 208 -6.93 3.85 -9.89
N LEU A 209 -6.72 4.63 -8.84
CA LEU A 209 -7.79 5.00 -7.90
C LEU A 209 -8.87 5.88 -8.52
N ARG A 210 -8.62 6.49 -9.68
CA ARG A 210 -9.62 7.25 -10.44
C ARG A 210 -10.58 6.36 -11.26
N ARG A 211 -10.30 5.05 -11.34
CA ARG A 211 -11.10 4.07 -12.07
C ARG A 211 -11.93 3.22 -11.12
N SER A 212 -13.03 2.63 -11.65
CA SER A 212 -13.84 1.65 -10.90
C SER A 212 -12.96 0.53 -10.33
N PRO A 213 -13.24 0.05 -9.10
CA PRO A 213 -14.39 0.37 -8.25
C PRO A 213 -14.14 1.57 -7.32
N TYR A 214 -12.95 2.17 -7.31
CA TYR A 214 -12.58 3.23 -6.37
C TYR A 214 -13.20 4.58 -6.75
N GLY A 215 -13.08 5.01 -8.01
CA GLY A 215 -13.75 6.19 -8.56
C GLY A 215 -13.39 7.53 -7.91
N LEU A 216 -12.19 7.65 -7.33
CA LEU A 216 -11.77 8.90 -6.72
C LEU A 216 -11.64 10.02 -7.76
N PRO A 217 -11.87 11.29 -7.39
CA PRO A 217 -11.61 12.44 -8.28
C PRO A 217 -10.11 12.55 -8.59
N ALA A 218 -9.74 13.49 -9.44
CA ALA A 218 -8.34 13.83 -9.62
C ALA A 218 -7.73 14.26 -8.27
N PRO A 219 -6.50 13.85 -7.95
CA PRO A 219 -5.83 14.29 -6.73
C PRO A 219 -5.52 15.79 -6.79
N LEU A 220 -5.44 16.43 -5.63
CA LEU A 220 -5.01 17.83 -5.51
C LEU A 220 -3.53 18.00 -5.92
N ARG A 221 -2.73 16.98 -5.67
CA ARG A 221 -1.30 16.92 -5.98
C ARG A 221 -0.88 15.47 -6.22
N GLU A 222 0.11 15.28 -7.06
CA GLU A 222 0.80 14.01 -7.24
C GLU A 222 2.26 14.18 -6.82
N LEU A 223 2.75 13.31 -5.91
CA LEU A 223 4.15 13.22 -5.55
C LEU A 223 4.77 12.07 -6.35
N ALA A 224 5.96 12.30 -6.90
CA ALA A 224 6.62 11.33 -7.78
C ALA A 224 7.01 10.07 -7.01
N ASP A 225 6.54 8.89 -7.47
CA ASP A 225 6.82 7.57 -6.91
C ASP A 225 7.09 6.54 -8.03
N ASP A 226 7.73 6.96 -9.11
CA ASP A 226 7.84 6.21 -10.37
C ASP A 226 9.16 5.46 -10.57
N LYS A 227 10.06 5.47 -9.60
CA LYS A 227 11.40 4.83 -9.71
C LYS A 227 11.31 3.31 -9.93
N VAL A 228 10.28 2.66 -9.42
CA VAL A 228 10.07 1.21 -9.59
C VAL A 228 9.06 0.91 -10.69
N SER A 229 8.04 1.76 -10.86
CA SER A 229 6.98 1.57 -11.86
C SER A 229 6.61 2.90 -12.48
N LYS A 230 6.87 3.05 -13.78
CA LYS A 230 6.54 4.26 -14.54
C LYS A 230 5.02 4.51 -14.54
N GLY A 231 4.62 5.73 -14.17
CA GLY A 231 3.21 6.12 -14.05
C GLY A 231 2.64 5.99 -12.64
N ARG A 232 3.40 5.38 -11.71
CA ARG A 232 3.03 5.34 -10.29
C ARG A 232 3.32 6.70 -9.64
N VAL A 233 2.36 7.14 -8.83
CA VAL A 233 2.46 8.37 -8.04
C VAL A 233 1.84 8.15 -6.66
N LEU A 234 2.23 8.97 -5.70
CA LEU A 234 1.51 9.11 -4.44
C LEU A 234 0.56 10.31 -4.59
N GLY A 235 -0.72 10.03 -4.83
CA GLY A 235 -1.75 11.06 -4.96
C GLY A 235 -2.19 11.60 -3.62
N VAL A 236 -2.49 12.89 -3.55
CA VAL A 236 -2.99 13.61 -2.38
C VAL A 236 -4.44 13.99 -2.61
N TRP A 237 -5.33 13.59 -1.70
CA TRP A 237 -6.75 13.96 -1.73
C TRP A 237 -7.17 14.60 -0.40
N PRO A 238 -8.22 15.44 -0.40
CA PRO A 238 -8.89 15.79 0.84
C PRO A 238 -9.57 14.53 1.41
N GLY A 239 -9.56 14.35 2.72
CA GLY A 239 -10.19 13.18 3.35
C GLY A 239 -11.67 13.01 2.96
N THR A 240 -12.34 14.12 2.60
CA THR A 240 -13.73 14.13 2.13
C THR A 240 -13.93 13.51 0.75
N ALA A 241 -12.88 13.30 -0.04
CA ALA A 241 -12.97 12.70 -1.37
C ALA A 241 -13.17 11.17 -1.35
N LEU A 242 -12.93 10.52 -0.20
CA LEU A 242 -13.09 9.07 -0.07
C LEU A 242 -14.57 8.67 -0.08
N PRO A 243 -14.90 7.47 -0.62
CA PRO A 243 -16.27 6.95 -0.59
C PRO A 243 -16.75 6.78 0.85
N GLY A 244 -18.03 7.11 1.06
CA GLY A 244 -18.75 6.88 2.33
C GLY A 244 -19.11 5.43 2.52
#